data_71107e8c7cfe8c65ec0787fa1324adea
#
_entry.id   71107e8c7cfe8c65ec0787fa1324adea
#
_cell.length_a   1.000
_cell.length_b   1.000
_cell.length_c   1.000
_cell.angle_alpha   90.00
_cell.angle_beta   90.00
_cell.angle_gamma   90.00
#
_symmetry.space_group_name_H-M   'P 1'
#
loop_
_entity.id
_entity.type
_entity.pdbx_description
1 polymer ?
#
loop_
_entity_poly.entity_id
_entity_poly.type
_entity_poly.pdbx_seq_one_letter_code
_entity_poly.pdbx_strand_id
1 'polypeptide(L)'
;MLIMLLLSSVILFAQKDYRVVFDLTSKDSLDHRAVLRWVGEVANAEKDAQIEVVMYGQGVNMVKDKSQYAETISKLMTNKNVAFKVCAVAIKVQGIDKSELIPGVQIVPDGIYEIISKQREGWGYIKAVH
;
A
#
# COMPACT_ATOMS: atom_id res chain seq x y z
N MET A 1 -6.00 9.01 -60.30
CA MET A 1 -5.00 9.33 -59.30
C MET A 1 -5.54 8.89 -57.96
N LEU A 2 -5.10 7.76 -57.45
CA LEU A 2 -5.63 7.13 -56.24
C LEU A 2 -4.81 7.64 -55.04
N ILE A 3 -5.40 8.47 -54.17
CA ILE A 3 -4.73 8.95 -52.97
C ILE A 3 -4.90 7.85 -51.90
N MET A 4 -3.84 7.13 -51.65
CA MET A 4 -3.77 6.13 -50.60
C MET A 4 -3.54 6.85 -49.26
N LEU A 5 -4.59 7.01 -48.49
CA LEU A 5 -4.51 7.50 -47.10
C LEU A 5 -3.90 6.39 -46.23
N LEU A 6 -2.64 6.54 -45.89
CA LEU A 6 -1.97 5.74 -44.85
C LEU A 6 -2.50 6.20 -43.49
N LEU A 7 -3.45 5.46 -42.94
CA LEU A 7 -3.82 5.58 -41.51
C LEU A 7 -2.67 4.99 -40.69
N SER A 8 -1.80 5.86 -40.19
CA SER A 8 -0.82 5.51 -39.18
C SER A 8 -1.56 5.31 -37.86
N SER A 9 -1.85 4.05 -37.54
CA SER A 9 -2.35 3.69 -36.20
C SER A 9 -1.24 3.95 -35.18
N VAL A 10 -1.26 5.11 -34.53
CA VAL A 10 -0.42 5.38 -33.38
C VAL A 10 -0.96 4.52 -32.25
N ILE A 11 -0.33 3.38 -32.00
CA ILE A 11 -0.59 2.58 -30.82
C ILE A 11 0.02 3.37 -29.65
N LEU A 12 -0.82 4.17 -28.97
CA LEU A 12 -0.46 4.72 -27.69
C LEU A 12 -0.38 3.56 -26.70
N PHE A 13 0.84 3.10 -26.40
CA PHE A 13 1.07 2.33 -25.20
C PHE A 13 0.81 3.27 -24.02
N ALA A 14 -0.40 3.22 -23.47
CA ALA A 14 -0.68 3.86 -22.19
C ALA A 14 0.31 3.24 -21.19
N GLN A 15 1.23 4.07 -20.66
CA GLN A 15 2.14 3.67 -19.60
C GLN A 15 1.27 3.25 -18.42
N LYS A 16 1.27 1.96 -18.10
CA LYS A 16 0.41 1.41 -17.06
C LYS A 16 0.91 1.95 -15.73
N ASP A 17 0.07 2.69 -15.01
CA ASP A 17 0.38 3.21 -13.69
C ASP A 17 0.88 2.07 -12.79
N TYR A 18 2.02 2.27 -12.15
CA TYR A 18 2.56 1.32 -11.20
C TYR A 18 1.83 1.48 -9.86
N ARG A 19 1.01 0.50 -9.49
CA ARG A 19 0.19 0.53 -8.28
C ARG A 19 0.23 -0.83 -7.59
N VAL A 20 0.50 -0.85 -6.30
CA VAL A 20 0.59 -2.09 -5.52
C VAL A 20 -0.05 -1.92 -4.15
N VAL A 21 -0.80 -2.92 -3.72
CA VAL A 21 -1.33 -3.06 -2.38
C VAL A 21 -0.65 -4.26 -1.69
N PHE A 22 -0.04 -3.99 -0.54
CA PHE A 22 0.52 -4.99 0.36
C PHE A 22 -0.51 -5.34 1.42
N ASP A 23 -0.70 -6.63 1.65
CA ASP A 23 -1.64 -7.18 2.62
C ASP A 23 -0.86 -7.73 3.82
N LEU A 24 -1.02 -7.11 5.00
CA LEU A 24 -0.30 -7.49 6.21
C LEU A 24 -1.25 -7.83 7.36
N THR A 25 -1.27 -9.10 7.76
CA THR A 25 -2.06 -9.59 8.90
C THR A 25 -1.21 -10.16 10.02
N SER A 26 0.04 -10.47 9.75
CA SER A 26 0.97 -11.15 10.64
C SER A 26 1.44 -10.26 11.79
N LYS A 27 1.70 -10.88 12.94
CA LYS A 27 2.45 -10.28 14.06
C LYS A 27 3.97 -10.48 13.94
N ASP A 28 4.43 -11.25 12.96
CA ASP A 28 5.84 -11.61 12.82
C ASP A 28 6.67 -10.40 12.39
N SER A 29 7.71 -10.14 13.15
CA SER A 29 8.64 -9.04 12.88
C SER A 29 9.40 -9.20 11.56
N LEU A 30 9.57 -10.43 11.06
CA LEU A 30 10.17 -10.68 9.74
C LEU A 30 9.26 -10.18 8.62
N ASP A 31 7.95 -10.45 8.73
CA ASP A 31 6.97 -9.95 7.77
C ASP A 31 6.89 -8.41 7.80
N HIS A 32 6.93 -7.81 9.00
CA HIS A 32 6.94 -6.36 9.16
C HIS A 32 8.18 -5.72 8.50
N ARG A 33 9.36 -6.29 8.73
CA ARG A 33 10.59 -5.79 8.09
C ARG A 33 10.57 -6.00 6.57
N ALA A 34 10.06 -7.15 6.13
CA ALA A 34 9.96 -7.46 4.70
C ALA A 34 9.08 -6.45 3.96
N VAL A 35 7.87 -6.17 4.47
CA VAL A 35 6.96 -5.22 3.80
C VAL A 35 7.55 -3.81 3.75
N LEU A 36 8.19 -3.34 4.84
CA LEU A 36 8.82 -2.02 4.85
C LEU A 36 9.96 -1.92 3.84
N ARG A 37 10.77 -2.98 3.72
CA ARG A 37 11.83 -3.06 2.71
C ARG A 37 11.24 -3.02 1.29
N TRP A 38 10.21 -3.81 1.01
CA TRP A 38 9.58 -3.85 -0.32
C TRP A 38 8.92 -2.51 -0.70
N VAL A 39 8.27 -1.85 0.24
CA VAL A 39 7.73 -0.49 0.02
C VAL A 39 8.85 0.47 -0.40
N GLY A 40 9.97 0.44 0.31
CA GLY A 40 11.14 1.27 -0.03
C GLY A 40 11.73 0.93 -1.39
N GLU A 41 11.88 -0.35 -1.72
CA GLU A 41 12.39 -0.83 -3.01
C GLU A 41 11.50 -0.34 -4.18
N VAL A 42 10.18 -0.52 -4.06
CA VAL A 42 9.24 -0.06 -5.11
C VAL A 42 9.25 1.45 -5.24
N ALA A 43 9.20 2.18 -4.13
CA ALA A 43 9.19 3.65 -4.15
C ALA A 43 10.49 4.23 -4.74
N ASN A 44 11.61 3.55 -4.58
CA ASN A 44 12.89 3.95 -5.16
C ASN A 44 13.00 3.61 -6.65
N ALA A 45 12.48 2.47 -7.06
CA ALA A 45 12.54 2.00 -8.46
C ALA A 45 11.54 2.74 -9.35
N GLU A 46 10.35 3.03 -8.84
CA GLU A 46 9.24 3.62 -9.57
C GLU A 46 8.77 4.89 -8.86
N LYS A 47 9.26 6.05 -9.30
CA LYS A 47 9.04 7.34 -8.58
C LYS A 47 7.57 7.76 -8.48
N ASP A 48 6.74 7.36 -9.44
CA ASP A 48 5.31 7.68 -9.47
C ASP A 48 4.43 6.51 -8.99
N ALA A 49 5.05 5.46 -8.45
CA ALA A 49 4.30 4.32 -7.92
C ALA A 49 3.35 4.74 -6.80
N GLN A 50 2.13 4.24 -6.85
CA GLN A 50 1.17 4.32 -5.76
C GLN A 50 1.25 3.04 -4.93
N ILE A 51 1.50 3.18 -3.65
CA ILE A 51 1.78 2.06 -2.75
C ILE A 51 0.87 2.16 -1.53
N GLU A 52 0.12 1.11 -1.26
CA GLU A 52 -0.65 0.96 -0.02
C GLU A 52 -0.17 -0.25 0.76
N VAL A 53 -0.06 -0.09 2.07
CA VAL A 53 0.05 -1.20 3.01
C VAL A 53 -1.24 -1.24 3.81
N VAL A 54 -2.01 -2.31 3.65
CA VAL A 54 -3.28 -2.49 4.36
C VAL A 54 -3.07 -3.50 5.46
N MET A 55 -3.33 -3.08 6.70
CA MET A 55 -3.11 -3.88 7.90
C MET A 55 -4.43 -4.20 8.59
N TYR A 56 -4.62 -5.46 8.89
CA TYR A 56 -5.72 -5.95 9.72
C TYR A 56 -5.22 -7.12 10.59
N GLY A 57 -6.07 -7.67 11.46
CA GLY A 57 -5.58 -8.67 12.40
C GLY A 57 -4.41 -8.11 13.23
N GLN A 58 -3.39 -8.92 13.44
CA GLN A 58 -2.21 -8.54 14.23
C GLN A 58 -1.23 -7.62 13.49
N GLY A 59 -1.39 -7.46 12.17
CA GLY A 59 -0.57 -6.54 11.38
C GLY A 59 -0.67 -5.08 11.83
N VAL A 60 -1.79 -4.68 12.44
CA VAL A 60 -1.99 -3.31 12.95
C VAL A 60 -0.98 -2.89 14.02
N ASN A 61 -0.35 -3.85 14.70
CA ASN A 61 0.64 -3.56 15.73
C ASN A 61 1.90 -2.87 15.15
N MET A 62 2.18 -3.04 13.87
CA MET A 62 3.32 -2.39 13.22
C MET A 62 3.22 -0.87 13.23
N VAL A 63 2.02 -0.32 13.15
CA VAL A 63 1.76 1.13 13.03
C VAL A 63 1.38 1.82 14.33
N LYS A 64 1.56 1.17 15.47
CA LYS A 64 1.47 1.86 16.75
C LYS A 64 2.62 2.86 16.90
N ASP A 65 2.34 4.01 17.49
CA ASP A 65 3.30 5.12 17.67
C ASP A 65 4.55 4.72 18.46
N LYS A 66 4.43 3.72 19.36
CA LYS A 66 5.54 3.16 20.14
C LYS A 66 6.21 1.94 19.50
N SER A 67 5.84 1.58 18.27
CA SER A 67 6.48 0.47 17.60
C SER A 67 7.93 0.80 17.21
N GLN A 68 8.77 -0.22 17.14
CA GLN A 68 10.15 -0.07 16.65
C GLN A 68 10.23 0.39 15.18
N TYR A 69 9.11 0.38 14.46
CA TYR A 69 9.02 0.75 13.05
C TYR A 69 8.53 2.19 12.82
N ALA A 70 8.15 2.91 13.89
CA ALA A 70 7.50 4.21 13.79
C ALA A 70 8.30 5.23 12.97
N GLU A 71 9.60 5.31 13.19
CA GLU A 71 10.49 6.21 12.45
C GLU A 71 10.55 5.84 10.95
N THR A 72 10.75 4.57 10.65
CA THR A 72 10.81 4.07 9.26
C THR A 72 9.51 4.34 8.52
N ILE A 73 8.37 4.07 9.14
CA ILE A 73 7.04 4.29 8.56
C ILE A 73 6.80 5.78 8.32
N SER A 74 7.12 6.62 9.31
CA SER A 74 7.00 8.08 9.17
C SER A 74 7.84 8.61 8.01
N LYS A 75 9.06 8.09 7.84
CA LYS A 75 9.94 8.45 6.72
C LYS A 75 9.35 8.00 5.38
N LEU A 76 8.84 6.79 5.28
CA LEU A 76 8.20 6.30 4.05
C LEU A 76 6.98 7.13 3.68
N MET A 77 6.18 7.57 4.66
CA MET A 77 5.00 8.42 4.43
C MET A 77 5.32 9.86 4.04
N THR A 78 6.57 10.28 4.05
CA THR A 78 6.95 11.58 3.44
C THR A 78 6.75 11.56 1.93
N ASN A 79 6.78 10.38 1.31
CA ASN A 79 6.33 10.17 -0.06
C ASN A 79 4.78 10.14 -0.08
N LYS A 80 4.17 11.12 -0.74
CA LYS A 80 2.69 11.26 -0.80
C LYS A 80 1.99 10.09 -1.49
N ASN A 81 2.72 9.28 -2.24
CA ASN A 81 2.19 8.11 -2.93
C ASN A 81 2.26 6.84 -2.09
N VAL A 82 2.79 6.91 -0.87
CA VAL A 82 2.88 5.79 0.07
C VAL A 82 1.86 6.00 1.19
N ALA A 83 0.94 5.07 1.35
CA ALA A 83 -0.08 5.09 2.39
C ALA A 83 -0.04 3.83 3.25
N PHE A 84 -0.15 4.02 4.57
CA PHE A 84 -0.36 2.94 5.53
C PHE A 84 -1.79 3.05 6.04
N LYS A 85 -2.57 1.98 5.87
CA LYS A 85 -4.00 1.95 6.18
C LYS A 85 -4.33 0.81 7.14
N VAL A 86 -5.06 1.11 8.19
CA VAL A 86 -5.51 0.12 9.18
C VAL A 86 -7.01 -0.11 9.08
N CYS A 87 -7.41 -1.35 9.30
CA CYS A 87 -8.80 -1.76 9.36
C CYS A 87 -9.45 -1.26 10.66
N ALA A 88 -10.52 -0.49 10.55
CA ALA A 88 -11.28 0.01 11.71
C ALA A 88 -11.82 -1.13 12.59
N VAL A 89 -12.25 -2.22 11.98
CA VAL A 89 -12.72 -3.41 12.72
C VAL A 89 -11.59 -4.01 13.55
N ALA A 90 -10.39 -4.14 12.99
CA ALA A 90 -9.25 -4.73 13.68
C ALA A 90 -8.80 -3.89 14.89
N ILE A 91 -8.69 -2.57 14.74
CA ILE A 91 -8.31 -1.70 15.86
C ILE A 91 -9.38 -1.69 16.96
N LYS A 92 -10.66 -1.73 16.61
CA LYS A 92 -11.76 -1.81 17.57
C LYS A 92 -11.71 -3.12 18.36
N VAL A 93 -11.55 -4.26 17.69
CA VAL A 93 -11.46 -5.57 18.34
C VAL A 93 -10.27 -5.65 19.30
N GLN A 94 -9.14 -5.03 18.93
CA GLN A 94 -7.93 -5.04 19.76
C GLN A 94 -7.88 -3.91 20.81
N GLY A 95 -8.91 -3.07 20.87
CA GLY A 95 -8.98 -1.97 21.86
C GLY A 95 -7.90 -0.91 21.62
N ILE A 96 -7.49 -0.70 20.37
CA ILE A 96 -6.50 0.32 20.00
C ILE A 96 -7.21 1.64 19.74
N ASP A 97 -6.82 2.69 20.47
CA ASP A 97 -7.30 4.04 20.20
C ASP A 97 -6.58 4.66 19.01
N LYS A 98 -7.28 5.47 18.24
CA LYS A 98 -6.70 6.19 17.09
C LYS A 98 -5.48 7.02 17.48
N SER A 99 -5.44 7.57 18.68
CA SER A 99 -4.30 8.35 19.19
C SER A 99 -3.03 7.53 19.42
N GLU A 100 -3.14 6.20 19.46
CA GLU A 100 -2.00 5.28 19.59
C GLU A 100 -1.34 4.93 18.25
N LEU A 101 -1.89 5.44 17.14
CA LEU A 101 -1.34 5.19 15.81
C LEU A 101 -0.32 6.27 15.44
N ILE A 102 0.67 5.88 14.62
CA ILE A 102 1.63 6.82 14.03
C ILE A 102 0.86 7.92 13.28
N PRO A 103 1.16 9.21 13.50
CA PRO A 103 0.54 10.28 12.74
C PRO A 103 0.67 10.09 11.23
N GLY A 104 -0.42 10.23 10.49
CA GLY A 104 -0.48 10.00 9.04
C GLY A 104 -1.00 8.64 8.62
N VAL A 105 -1.05 7.66 9.53
CA VAL A 105 -1.72 6.38 9.29
C VAL A 105 -3.21 6.60 9.11
N GLN A 106 -3.78 6.06 8.05
CA GLN A 106 -5.18 6.21 7.70
C GLN A 106 -6.00 5.04 8.23
N ILE A 107 -7.26 5.28 8.58
CA ILE A 107 -8.21 4.25 9.00
C ILE A 107 -9.21 4.03 7.88
N VAL A 108 -9.33 2.79 7.42
CA VAL A 108 -10.35 2.37 6.46
C VAL A 108 -11.44 1.56 7.18
N PRO A 109 -12.70 1.60 6.73
CA PRO A 109 -13.79 0.88 7.39
C PRO A 109 -13.53 -0.63 7.52
N ASP A 110 -12.96 -1.24 6.50
CA ASP A 110 -12.66 -2.66 6.41
C ASP A 110 -11.43 -2.91 5.54
N GLY A 111 -10.41 -3.58 6.09
CA GLY A 111 -9.16 -3.86 5.37
C GLY A 111 -9.32 -4.84 4.21
N ILE A 112 -10.19 -5.85 4.35
CA ILE A 112 -10.47 -6.82 3.28
C ILE A 112 -11.15 -6.12 2.11
N TYR A 113 -12.15 -5.30 2.40
CA TYR A 113 -12.85 -4.53 1.37
C TYR A 113 -11.92 -3.55 0.65
N GLU A 114 -11.03 -2.89 1.39
CA GLU A 114 -10.01 -2.00 0.79
C GLU A 114 -9.13 -2.75 -0.21
N ILE A 115 -8.61 -3.91 0.17
CA ILE A 115 -7.76 -4.74 -0.70
C ILE A 115 -8.51 -5.17 -1.96
N ILE A 116 -9.73 -5.69 -1.81
CA ILE A 116 -10.56 -6.11 -2.96
C ILE A 116 -10.83 -4.93 -3.89
N SER A 117 -11.14 -3.75 -3.35
CA SER A 117 -11.38 -2.55 -4.13
C SER A 117 -10.17 -2.14 -4.95
N LYS A 118 -8.96 -2.19 -4.35
CA LYS A 118 -7.71 -1.91 -5.07
C LYS A 118 -7.44 -2.93 -6.18
N GLN A 119 -7.67 -4.21 -5.93
CA GLN A 119 -7.53 -5.24 -6.97
C GLN A 119 -8.52 -5.02 -8.13
N ARG A 120 -9.76 -4.63 -7.84
CA ARG A 120 -10.75 -4.28 -8.88
C ARG A 120 -10.35 -3.05 -9.70
N GLU A 121 -9.62 -2.13 -9.12
CA GLU A 121 -9.04 -0.97 -9.79
C GLU A 121 -7.77 -1.32 -10.60
N GLY A 122 -7.32 -2.58 -10.56
CA GLY A 122 -6.15 -3.07 -11.32
C GLY A 122 -4.82 -2.94 -10.60
N TRP A 123 -4.82 -2.77 -9.28
CA TRP A 123 -3.59 -2.75 -8.47
C TRP A 123 -2.97 -4.15 -8.40
N GLY A 124 -1.65 -4.20 -8.43
CA GLY A 124 -0.92 -5.40 -8.06
C GLY A 124 -1.14 -5.73 -6.58
N TYR A 125 -1.09 -7.01 -6.23
CA TYR A 125 -1.32 -7.49 -4.87
C TYR A 125 -0.15 -8.34 -4.38
N ILE A 126 0.32 -8.08 -3.16
CA ILE A 126 1.35 -8.88 -2.50
C ILE A 126 0.92 -9.15 -1.06
N LYS A 127 0.83 -10.43 -0.70
CA LYS A 127 0.72 -10.86 0.69
C LYS A 127 2.08 -10.70 1.37
N ALA A 128 2.11 -9.94 2.47
CA ALA A 128 3.34 -9.75 3.25
C ALA A 128 3.59 -10.97 4.15
N VAL A 129 4.35 -11.90 3.63
CA VAL A 129 4.91 -13.08 4.31
C VAL A 129 6.36 -13.26 3.89
N HIS A 130 7.20 -13.77 4.80
CA HIS A 130 8.62 -14.05 4.51
C HIS A 130 8.83 -15.51 4.11
#